data_13642a209801ec6c86c84822f03ec507
#
_entry.id   13642a209801ec6c86c84822f03ec507
#
_cell.length_a   1.000
_cell.length_b   1.000
_cell.length_c   1.000
_cell.angle_alpha   90.00
_cell.angle_beta   90.00
_cell.angle_gamma   90.00
#
_symmetry.space_group_name_H-M   'P 1'
#
loop_
_entity.id
_entity.type
_entity.pdbx_description
1 polymer ?
#
loop_
_entity_poly.entity_id
_entity_poly.type
_entity_poly.pdbx_seq_one_letter_code
_entity_poly.pdbx_strand_id
1 'polypeptide(L)'
;MMNVLELIGRDQPLFAADVARHEAELSMRVAEGRFLVIGGAGSIGQSVAREIFKRQPRVLHVVDISENNMVELVRDLRSTLGYIEGDFRTFAIDCGSVEFAALMRWAGGYDYVLNLSALKHVRSEKDPFTLMRMVDVNILNTIATLEVAGHPPHPGHPPRGGEELSGAKKYFCVSTDKAANPVNMMGASKRIMEQFLMRASLEIPISTARFANVAFSDGSLLHGFNQRFAKRQPISAPNDVRRYFVTPQESGELCLMSCLLGENRDIFFPKLSERLHLITFAEIAVRYLAALGYEAYPCASEDEARATVQERLARKQWPCYFFASDTTGEKDFEEFYTERETLDMERFESIGVIRNEAEFDPAKLDHFLASIQDLKTRGSWERDDLVDLFHTMLPGFGHKERGKFLDERM
;
A
#
# COMPACT_ATOMS: atom_id res chain seq x y z
N MET A 1 14.29 -5.03 21.05
CA MET A 1 13.32 -4.64 19.99
C MET A 1 12.82 -5.93 19.34
N MET A 2 11.53 -6.07 19.13
CA MET A 2 10.95 -7.28 18.57
C MET A 2 11.34 -7.39 17.08
N ASN A 3 11.92 -8.53 16.67
CA ASN A 3 12.35 -8.74 15.28
C ASN A 3 11.15 -9.17 14.43
N VAL A 4 10.67 -8.28 13.55
CA VAL A 4 9.52 -8.55 12.69
C VAL A 4 9.77 -9.74 11.76
N LEU A 5 11.01 -9.94 11.28
CA LEU A 5 11.37 -11.09 10.43
C LEU A 5 11.09 -12.43 11.14
N GLU A 6 11.54 -12.58 12.38
CA GLU A 6 11.31 -13.79 13.19
C GLU A 6 9.81 -14.06 13.41
N LEU A 7 9.01 -13.00 13.64
CA LEU A 7 7.58 -13.13 13.82
C LEU A 7 6.87 -13.69 12.59
N ILE A 8 7.28 -13.23 11.40
CA ILE A 8 6.73 -13.73 10.12
C ILE A 8 7.46 -14.95 9.58
N GLY A 9 8.36 -15.54 10.40
CA GLY A 9 9.02 -16.80 10.11
C GLY A 9 10.25 -16.73 9.22
N ARG A 10 10.91 -15.58 9.15
CA ARG A 10 12.12 -15.37 8.35
C ARG A 10 13.29 -14.93 9.21
N ASP A 11 14.50 -15.19 8.74
CA ASP A 11 15.77 -14.79 9.34
C ASP A 11 16.55 -13.76 8.52
N GLN A 12 16.21 -13.61 7.22
CA GLN A 12 16.89 -12.72 6.30
C GLN A 12 15.89 -11.78 5.60
N PRO A 13 16.27 -10.50 5.34
CA PRO A 13 15.52 -9.60 4.48
C PRO A 13 15.44 -10.14 3.05
N LEU A 14 14.29 -9.93 2.39
CA LEU A 14 14.02 -10.42 1.04
C LEU A 14 14.92 -9.78 0.00
N PHE A 15 15.04 -8.45 0.03
CA PHE A 15 15.60 -7.67 -1.07
C PHE A 15 17.04 -7.20 -0.81
N ALA A 16 17.69 -7.68 0.27
CA ALA A 16 19.01 -7.20 0.67
C ALA A 16 20.08 -7.31 -0.44
N ALA A 17 20.09 -8.43 -1.19
CA ALA A 17 21.02 -8.63 -2.30
C ALA A 17 20.74 -7.68 -3.48
N ASP A 18 19.47 -7.51 -3.84
CA ASP A 18 19.06 -6.61 -4.93
C ASP A 18 19.34 -5.15 -4.58
N VAL A 19 19.00 -4.72 -3.35
CA VAL A 19 19.31 -3.37 -2.87
C VAL A 19 20.82 -3.12 -2.87
N ALA A 20 21.62 -4.04 -2.32
CA ALA A 20 23.08 -3.88 -2.27
C ALA A 20 23.71 -3.78 -3.67
N ARG A 21 23.22 -4.57 -4.63
CA ARG A 21 23.68 -4.54 -6.03
C ARG A 21 23.42 -3.20 -6.71
N HIS A 22 22.31 -2.57 -6.39
CA HIS A 22 21.88 -1.31 -7.03
C HIS A 22 22.06 -0.07 -6.15
N GLU A 23 22.68 -0.20 -4.96
CA GLU A 23 22.76 0.89 -3.97
C GLU A 23 23.45 2.16 -4.53
N ALA A 24 24.51 2.00 -5.33
CA ALA A 24 25.20 3.13 -5.94
C ALA A 24 24.29 3.94 -6.88
N GLU A 25 23.52 3.24 -7.72
CA GLU A 25 22.56 3.86 -8.64
C GLU A 25 21.37 4.48 -7.90
N LEU A 26 20.81 3.77 -6.91
CA LEU A 26 19.73 4.29 -6.08
C LEU A 26 20.15 5.56 -5.35
N SER A 27 21.34 5.56 -4.74
CA SER A 27 21.86 6.72 -4.00
C SER A 27 22.13 7.92 -4.92
N MET A 28 22.70 7.70 -6.11
CA MET A 28 22.92 8.76 -7.09
C MET A 28 21.59 9.39 -7.55
N ARG A 29 20.63 8.56 -8.00
CA ARG A 29 19.33 9.05 -8.48
C ARG A 29 18.54 9.76 -7.39
N VAL A 30 18.64 9.29 -6.14
CA VAL A 30 17.97 9.94 -5.02
C VAL A 30 18.62 11.28 -4.69
N ALA A 31 19.94 11.34 -4.59
CA ALA A 31 20.67 12.57 -4.23
C ALA A 31 20.42 13.72 -5.24
N GLU A 32 20.27 13.40 -6.51
CA GLU A 32 20.00 14.37 -7.57
C GLU A 32 18.50 14.70 -7.72
N GLY A 33 17.61 13.87 -7.13
CA GLY A 33 16.18 13.87 -7.40
C GLY A 33 15.36 14.80 -6.53
N ARG A 34 14.23 15.23 -7.09
CA ARG A 34 13.12 15.91 -6.40
C ARG A 34 11.96 14.92 -6.27
N PHE A 35 11.62 14.58 -5.05
CA PHE A 35 10.62 13.55 -4.73
C PHE A 35 9.37 14.14 -4.11
N LEU A 36 8.20 13.67 -4.56
CA LEU A 36 6.92 13.83 -3.90
C LEU A 36 6.41 12.45 -3.48
N VAL A 37 6.12 12.28 -2.20
CA VAL A 37 5.51 11.06 -1.64
C VAL A 37 4.12 11.38 -1.14
N ILE A 38 3.09 10.89 -1.84
CA ILE A 38 1.67 11.04 -1.51
C ILE A 38 1.23 9.84 -0.69
N GLY A 39 0.48 10.06 0.41
CA GLY A 39 0.19 9.02 1.39
C GLY A 39 1.42 8.63 2.22
N GLY A 40 2.34 9.58 2.39
CA GLY A 40 3.67 9.34 2.93
C GLY A 40 3.73 9.12 4.44
N ALA A 41 2.66 9.41 5.18
CA ALA A 41 2.55 9.12 6.60
C ALA A 41 1.83 7.79 6.92
N GLY A 42 1.36 7.06 5.89
CA GLY A 42 0.90 5.68 6.02
C GLY A 42 2.08 4.71 6.17
N SER A 43 1.81 3.44 6.53
CA SER A 43 2.86 2.45 6.84
C SER A 43 3.89 2.23 5.72
N ILE A 44 3.43 2.12 4.46
CA ILE A 44 4.33 1.99 3.29
C ILE A 44 4.99 3.34 3.01
N GLY A 45 4.23 4.44 3.10
CA GLY A 45 4.71 5.78 2.86
C GLY A 45 5.86 6.19 3.76
N GLN A 46 5.77 5.90 5.05
CA GLN A 46 6.86 6.13 6.02
C GLN A 46 8.11 5.36 5.65
N SER A 47 7.96 4.10 5.22
CA SER A 47 9.09 3.27 4.79
C SER A 47 9.75 3.81 3.52
N VAL A 48 8.97 4.24 2.54
CA VAL A 48 9.46 4.89 1.32
C VAL A 48 10.15 6.21 1.63
N ALA A 49 9.52 7.07 2.45
CA ALA A 49 10.11 8.34 2.86
C ALA A 49 11.46 8.12 3.56
N ARG A 50 11.58 7.08 4.41
CA ARG A 50 12.84 6.69 5.07
C ARG A 50 13.89 6.24 4.05
N GLU A 51 13.51 5.41 3.07
CA GLU A 51 14.43 4.93 2.02
C GLU A 51 14.98 6.07 1.16
N ILE A 52 14.15 7.09 0.87
CA ILE A 52 14.56 8.29 0.15
C ILE A 52 15.42 9.18 1.06
N PHE A 53 14.94 9.47 2.29
CA PHE A 53 15.61 10.39 3.23
C PHE A 53 17.04 9.96 3.59
N LYS A 54 17.28 8.66 3.81
CA LYS A 54 18.63 8.14 4.14
C LYS A 54 19.66 8.34 3.02
N ARG A 55 19.21 8.55 1.77
CA ARG A 55 20.05 8.78 0.58
C ARG A 55 20.20 10.25 0.20
N GLN A 56 19.82 11.18 1.10
CA GLN A 56 20.07 12.61 0.96
C GLN A 56 19.48 13.24 -0.32
N PRO A 57 18.15 13.18 -0.56
CA PRO A 57 17.53 13.75 -1.76
C PRO A 57 17.68 15.27 -1.81
N ARG A 58 17.69 15.84 -3.02
CA ARG A 58 17.68 17.31 -3.22
C ARG A 58 16.37 17.92 -2.69
N VAL A 59 15.24 17.26 -2.92
CA VAL A 59 13.92 17.61 -2.37
C VAL A 59 13.18 16.35 -1.98
N LEU A 60 12.63 16.33 -0.79
CA LEU A 60 11.66 15.33 -0.34
C LEU A 60 10.45 16.05 0.26
N HIS A 61 9.37 16.08 -0.49
CA HIS A 61 8.09 16.56 0.00
C HIS A 61 7.16 15.39 0.26
N VAL A 62 6.49 15.40 1.40
CA VAL A 62 5.58 14.36 1.84
C VAL A 62 4.19 14.94 2.04
N VAL A 63 3.19 14.31 1.43
CA VAL A 63 1.78 14.71 1.53
C VAL A 63 0.98 13.57 2.17
N ASP A 64 0.18 13.88 3.17
CA ASP A 64 -0.78 12.95 3.79
C ASP A 64 -1.92 13.73 4.44
N ILE A 65 -3.08 13.10 4.60
CA ILE A 65 -4.22 13.70 5.30
C ILE A 65 -4.07 13.64 6.84
N SER A 66 -3.21 12.76 7.35
CA SER A 66 -3.02 12.53 8.78
C SER A 66 -1.91 13.41 9.34
N GLU A 67 -2.29 14.53 9.95
CA GLU A 67 -1.34 15.44 10.62
C GLU A 67 -0.56 14.72 11.73
N ASN A 68 -1.21 13.90 12.54
CA ASN A 68 -0.56 13.18 13.64
C ASN A 68 0.51 12.21 13.13
N ASN A 69 0.21 11.43 12.10
CA ASN A 69 1.18 10.51 11.53
C ASN A 69 2.34 11.25 10.84
N MET A 70 2.07 12.42 10.26
CA MET A 70 3.12 13.28 9.68
C MET A 70 4.10 13.78 10.73
N VAL A 71 3.60 14.24 11.88
CA VAL A 71 4.44 14.68 13.00
C VAL A 71 5.33 13.53 13.49
N GLU A 72 4.77 12.32 13.59
CA GLU A 72 5.52 11.14 14.01
C GLU A 72 6.57 10.72 12.97
N LEU A 73 6.22 10.75 11.67
CA LEU A 73 7.19 10.51 10.59
C LEU A 73 8.40 11.43 10.68
N VAL A 74 8.17 12.75 10.87
CA VAL A 74 9.26 13.74 10.96
C VAL A 74 10.14 13.46 12.17
N ARG A 75 9.54 13.16 13.32
CA ARG A 75 10.27 12.83 14.55
C ARG A 75 11.09 11.56 14.40
N ASP A 76 10.49 10.51 13.83
CA ASP A 76 11.17 9.24 13.62
C ASP A 76 12.36 9.38 12.66
N LEU A 77 12.20 10.06 11.52
CA LEU A 77 13.29 10.30 10.58
C LEU A 77 14.43 11.08 11.22
N ARG A 78 14.12 12.19 11.91
CA ARG A 78 15.13 13.04 12.55
C ARG A 78 15.81 12.37 13.73
N SER A 79 15.08 11.60 14.52
CA SER A 79 15.66 10.88 15.67
C SER A 79 16.55 9.71 15.25
N THR A 80 16.25 9.08 14.11
CA THR A 80 16.98 7.90 13.63
C THR A 80 18.12 8.25 12.67
N LEU A 81 17.88 9.19 11.74
CA LEU A 81 18.76 9.50 10.60
C LEU A 81 19.35 10.92 10.67
N GLY A 82 18.87 11.76 11.59
CA GLY A 82 19.32 13.15 11.70
C GLY A 82 18.63 14.07 10.70
N TYR A 83 19.40 14.94 10.06
CA TYR A 83 18.91 15.95 9.12
C TYR A 83 19.54 15.70 7.75
N ILE A 84 18.84 16.13 6.69
CA ILE A 84 19.36 16.16 5.32
C ILE A 84 19.66 17.60 4.92
N GLU A 85 20.57 17.79 3.96
CA GLU A 85 20.88 19.11 3.40
C GLU A 85 19.78 19.59 2.43
N GLY A 86 19.08 18.66 1.79
CA GLY A 86 17.99 18.94 0.86
C GLY A 86 16.74 19.51 1.53
N ASP A 87 15.82 19.99 0.71
CA ASP A 87 14.53 20.55 1.16
C ASP A 87 13.57 19.43 1.58
N PHE A 88 13.44 19.20 2.88
CA PHE A 88 12.48 18.24 3.46
C PHE A 88 11.28 18.97 4.06
N ARG A 89 10.09 18.72 3.50
CA ARG A 89 8.82 19.31 3.98
C ARG A 89 7.69 18.29 3.99
N THR A 90 6.75 18.54 4.89
CA THR A 90 5.53 17.75 5.02
C THR A 90 4.31 18.65 4.93
N PHE A 91 3.23 18.15 4.28
CA PHE A 91 2.00 18.88 4.02
C PHE A 91 0.80 18.02 4.39
N ALA A 92 0.05 18.42 5.42
CA ALA A 92 -1.15 17.72 5.87
C ALA A 92 -2.36 18.17 5.02
N ILE A 93 -2.45 17.65 3.80
CA ILE A 93 -3.50 17.99 2.81
C ILE A 93 -3.99 16.75 2.06
N ASP A 94 -5.22 16.80 1.55
CA ASP A 94 -5.78 15.75 0.67
C ASP A 94 -5.23 15.93 -0.76
N CYS A 95 -4.71 14.86 -1.34
CA CYS A 95 -4.18 14.89 -2.72
C CYS A 95 -5.26 15.10 -3.81
N GLY A 96 -6.54 14.98 -3.47
CA GLY A 96 -7.67 15.33 -4.34
C GLY A 96 -8.15 16.77 -4.18
N SER A 97 -7.48 17.62 -3.40
CA SER A 97 -7.92 18.96 -3.06
C SER A 97 -7.31 20.05 -3.93
N VAL A 98 -7.91 21.25 -3.89
CA VAL A 98 -7.37 22.44 -4.56
C VAL A 98 -6.04 22.91 -3.96
N GLU A 99 -5.83 22.66 -2.65
CA GLU A 99 -4.59 22.91 -1.94
C GLU A 99 -3.45 22.07 -2.49
N PHE A 100 -3.71 20.81 -2.83
CA PHE A 100 -2.70 19.94 -3.45
C PHE A 100 -2.33 20.46 -4.86
N ALA A 101 -3.31 20.85 -5.68
CA ALA A 101 -3.04 21.45 -6.98
C ALA A 101 -2.24 22.75 -6.85
N ALA A 102 -2.50 23.56 -5.80
CA ALA A 102 -1.72 24.75 -5.50
C ALA A 102 -0.28 24.43 -5.07
N LEU A 103 -0.10 23.39 -4.24
CA LEU A 103 1.22 22.88 -3.83
C LEU A 103 2.05 22.46 -5.06
N MET A 104 1.45 21.71 -5.99
CA MET A 104 2.16 21.25 -7.19
C MET A 104 2.66 22.44 -8.03
N ARG A 105 1.83 23.45 -8.23
CA ARG A 105 2.22 24.70 -8.91
C ARG A 105 3.34 25.44 -8.16
N TRP A 106 3.19 25.57 -6.83
CA TRP A 106 4.18 26.24 -5.99
C TRP A 106 5.53 25.54 -5.97
N ALA A 107 5.53 24.22 -5.94
CA ALA A 107 6.76 23.40 -5.90
C ALA A 107 7.54 23.43 -7.22
N GLY A 108 6.91 23.78 -8.35
CA GLY A 108 7.51 23.82 -9.66
C GLY A 108 7.81 22.43 -10.27
N GLY A 109 7.14 21.38 -9.76
CA GLY A 109 7.27 20.00 -10.25
C GLY A 109 8.29 19.13 -9.48
N TYR A 110 8.26 17.84 -9.79
CA TYR A 110 9.09 16.81 -9.17
C TYR A 110 9.63 15.88 -10.25
N ASP A 111 10.83 15.32 -10.05
CA ASP A 111 11.38 14.27 -10.91
C ASP A 111 10.63 12.95 -10.72
N TYR A 112 10.29 12.65 -9.47
CA TYR A 112 9.66 11.39 -9.07
C TYR A 112 8.44 11.65 -8.17
N VAL A 113 7.28 11.14 -8.58
CA VAL A 113 6.05 11.20 -7.81
C VAL A 113 5.67 9.77 -7.40
N LEU A 114 5.61 9.51 -6.09
CA LEU A 114 5.21 8.21 -5.56
C LEU A 114 3.85 8.34 -4.86
N ASN A 115 2.81 7.79 -5.49
CA ASN A 115 1.46 7.75 -4.93
C ASN A 115 1.25 6.45 -4.15
N LEU A 116 1.24 6.58 -2.82
CA LEU A 116 1.05 5.48 -1.88
C LEU A 116 -0.30 5.60 -1.13
N SER A 117 -1.11 6.60 -1.52
CA SER A 117 -2.45 6.76 -0.94
C SER A 117 -3.37 5.62 -1.39
N ALA A 118 -4.07 5.01 -0.44
CA ALA A 118 -5.02 3.95 -0.72
C ALA A 118 -6.00 3.72 0.43
N LEU A 119 -7.24 3.38 0.09
CA LEU A 119 -8.14 2.66 0.99
C LEU A 119 -7.98 1.16 0.74
N LYS A 120 -7.35 0.46 1.68
CA LYS A 120 -6.87 -0.92 1.53
C LYS A 120 -7.75 -1.99 2.19
N HIS A 121 -8.78 -1.59 2.93
CA HIS A 121 -9.59 -2.53 3.69
C HIS A 121 -10.79 -3.03 2.88
N VAL A 122 -10.96 -4.36 2.82
CA VAL A 122 -12.13 -5.01 2.18
C VAL A 122 -13.44 -4.55 2.83
N ARG A 123 -13.46 -4.26 4.14
CA ARG A 123 -14.63 -3.70 4.84
C ARG A 123 -15.22 -2.43 4.18
N SER A 124 -14.45 -1.71 3.38
CA SER A 124 -14.93 -0.51 2.70
C SER A 124 -16.00 -0.79 1.64
N GLU A 125 -16.23 -2.04 1.28
CA GLU A 125 -17.36 -2.45 0.41
C GLU A 125 -18.67 -2.70 1.15
N LYS A 126 -18.70 -2.56 2.49
CA LYS A 126 -19.84 -2.84 3.35
C LYS A 126 -21.03 -1.90 3.10
N ASP A 127 -20.74 -0.64 2.78
CA ASP A 127 -21.73 0.40 2.55
C ASP A 127 -21.41 1.24 1.30
N PRO A 128 -22.42 1.87 0.65
CA PRO A 128 -22.21 2.63 -0.58
C PRO A 128 -21.30 3.86 -0.40
N PHE A 129 -21.27 4.46 0.77
CA PHE A 129 -20.54 5.70 1.01
C PHE A 129 -19.04 5.44 1.15
N THR A 130 -18.66 4.43 1.94
CA THR A 130 -17.26 4.02 2.09
C THR A 130 -16.74 3.39 0.79
N LEU A 131 -17.60 2.69 0.04
CA LEU A 131 -17.22 2.14 -1.27
C LEU A 131 -16.97 3.27 -2.29
N MET A 132 -17.80 4.30 -2.37
CA MET A 132 -17.54 5.49 -3.20
C MET A 132 -16.26 6.20 -2.76
N ARG A 133 -16.02 6.34 -1.45
CA ARG A 133 -14.75 6.89 -0.94
C ARG A 133 -13.53 6.06 -1.37
N MET A 134 -13.67 4.73 -1.50
CA MET A 134 -12.62 3.88 -2.05
C MET A 134 -12.37 4.19 -3.53
N VAL A 135 -13.41 4.40 -4.33
CA VAL A 135 -13.29 4.84 -5.73
C VAL A 135 -12.56 6.18 -5.80
N ASP A 136 -12.92 7.14 -4.95
CA ASP A 136 -12.26 8.44 -4.90
C ASP A 136 -10.76 8.30 -4.64
N VAL A 137 -10.38 7.61 -3.57
CA VAL A 137 -8.98 7.52 -3.14
C VAL A 137 -8.15 6.65 -4.08
N ASN A 138 -8.67 5.46 -4.47
CA ASN A 138 -7.87 4.51 -5.22
C ASN A 138 -7.83 4.82 -6.72
N ILE A 139 -8.85 5.47 -7.28
CA ILE A 139 -8.98 5.70 -8.72
C ILE A 139 -8.93 7.20 -9.05
N LEU A 140 -9.91 7.99 -8.59
CA LEU A 140 -10.03 9.39 -9.03
C LEU A 140 -8.86 10.26 -8.57
N ASN A 141 -8.42 10.13 -7.31
CA ASN A 141 -7.26 10.86 -6.81
C ASN A 141 -5.96 10.41 -7.52
N THR A 142 -5.87 9.13 -7.91
CA THR A 142 -4.73 8.66 -8.71
C THR A 142 -4.72 9.35 -10.08
N ILE A 143 -5.86 9.46 -10.76
CA ILE A 143 -5.98 10.17 -12.05
C ILE A 143 -5.62 11.65 -11.87
N ALA A 144 -6.19 12.33 -10.87
CA ALA A 144 -5.92 13.74 -10.62
C ALA A 144 -4.43 14.02 -10.33
N THR A 145 -3.79 13.14 -9.56
CA THR A 145 -2.35 13.29 -9.26
C THR A 145 -1.45 12.98 -10.47
N LEU A 146 -1.88 12.09 -11.38
CA LEU A 146 -1.21 11.83 -12.66
C LEU A 146 -1.27 13.05 -13.58
N GLU A 147 -2.45 13.65 -13.74
CA GLU A 147 -2.64 14.84 -14.56
C GLU A 147 -1.71 15.97 -14.13
N VAL A 148 -1.63 16.22 -12.82
CA VAL A 148 -0.76 17.29 -12.30
C VAL A 148 0.73 16.93 -12.42
N ALA A 149 1.11 15.65 -12.30
CA ALA A 149 2.49 15.20 -12.43
C ALA A 149 2.98 15.23 -13.88
N GLY A 150 2.10 14.98 -14.86
CA GLY A 150 2.43 14.94 -16.29
C GLY A 150 2.63 16.31 -16.92
N HIS A 151 2.07 17.37 -16.34
CA HIS A 151 2.17 18.71 -16.90
C HIS A 151 3.39 19.45 -16.38
N PRO A 152 4.11 20.21 -17.25
CA PRO A 152 5.15 21.12 -16.80
C PRO A 152 4.56 22.21 -15.89
N PRO A 153 5.35 22.77 -14.95
CA PRO A 153 4.88 23.86 -14.10
C PRO A 153 4.37 25.04 -14.93
N HIS A 154 3.30 25.69 -14.46
CA HIS A 154 2.64 26.77 -15.17
C HIS A 154 3.63 27.92 -15.47
N PRO A 155 3.66 28.48 -16.70
CA PRO A 155 4.64 29.52 -17.11
C PRO A 155 4.70 30.76 -16.24
N GLY A 156 3.62 31.05 -15.48
CA GLY A 156 3.53 32.21 -14.57
C GLY A 156 4.19 32.02 -13.18
N HIS A 157 4.69 30.83 -12.87
CA HIS A 157 5.35 30.51 -11.60
C HIS A 157 6.62 29.73 -11.87
N PRO A 158 7.72 30.42 -12.22
CA PRO A 158 8.99 29.72 -12.46
C PRO A 158 9.44 28.97 -11.18
N PRO A 159 9.98 27.76 -11.31
CA PRO A 159 10.46 27.00 -10.18
C PRO A 159 11.48 27.80 -9.38
N ARG A 160 11.44 27.69 -8.07
CA ARG A 160 12.50 28.25 -7.21
C ARG A 160 13.81 27.52 -7.53
N GLY A 161 14.70 28.22 -8.23
CA GLY A 161 16.01 27.67 -8.65
C GLY A 161 16.32 27.77 -10.12
N GLY A 162 15.38 28.28 -10.97
CA GLY A 162 15.68 28.61 -12.38
C GLY A 162 15.79 27.44 -13.35
N GLU A 163 15.47 26.22 -12.94
CA GLU A 163 15.42 25.06 -13.86
C GLU A 163 14.00 24.92 -14.46
N GLU A 164 13.91 24.85 -15.79
CA GLU A 164 12.70 24.40 -16.48
C GLU A 164 12.50 22.92 -16.23
N LEU A 165 11.53 22.54 -15.39
CA LEU A 165 11.13 21.17 -15.22
C LEU A 165 10.09 20.83 -16.31
N SER A 166 10.42 19.84 -17.14
CA SER A 166 9.45 19.03 -17.87
C SER A 166 8.58 18.27 -16.86
N GLY A 167 7.45 17.69 -17.24
CA GLY A 167 6.68 16.80 -16.38
C GLY A 167 7.55 15.74 -15.66
N ALA A 168 7.02 15.05 -14.67
CA ALA A 168 7.78 14.09 -13.87
C ALA A 168 8.47 13.03 -14.75
N LYS A 169 9.72 12.69 -14.42
CA LYS A 169 10.49 11.63 -15.10
C LYS A 169 9.86 10.26 -14.87
N LYS A 170 9.21 10.07 -13.73
CA LYS A 170 8.52 8.84 -13.37
C LYS A 170 7.40 9.09 -12.38
N TYR A 171 6.26 8.45 -12.61
CA TYR A 171 5.18 8.30 -11.64
C TYR A 171 5.14 6.85 -11.16
N PHE A 172 5.16 6.66 -9.86
CA PHE A 172 4.96 5.36 -9.22
C PHE A 172 3.63 5.33 -8.49
N CYS A 173 2.90 4.23 -8.60
CA CYS A 173 1.67 4.02 -7.83
C CYS A 173 1.68 2.64 -7.17
N VAL A 174 1.33 2.60 -5.88
CA VAL A 174 1.21 1.32 -5.16
C VAL A 174 0.01 0.51 -5.65
N SER A 175 0.21 -0.78 -5.93
CA SER A 175 -0.84 -1.75 -6.18
C SER A 175 -0.80 -2.89 -5.14
N THR A 176 -1.44 -4.00 -5.40
CA THR A 176 -1.60 -5.12 -4.47
C THR A 176 -1.67 -6.45 -5.23
N ASP A 177 -1.27 -7.54 -4.58
CA ASP A 177 -1.50 -8.92 -5.00
C ASP A 177 -2.98 -9.20 -5.36
N LYS A 178 -3.91 -8.54 -4.64
CA LYS A 178 -5.35 -8.68 -4.87
C LYS A 178 -5.87 -8.10 -6.18
N ALA A 179 -5.05 -7.30 -6.88
CA ALA A 179 -5.37 -6.75 -8.20
C ALA A 179 -5.16 -7.76 -9.35
N ALA A 180 -4.34 -8.80 -9.16
CA ALA A 180 -4.07 -9.82 -10.19
C ALA A 180 -5.35 -10.58 -10.57
N ASN A 181 -6.03 -11.17 -9.58
CA ASN A 181 -7.30 -11.89 -9.77
C ASN A 181 -8.29 -11.42 -8.67
N PRO A 182 -8.95 -10.26 -8.83
CA PRO A 182 -9.76 -9.67 -7.77
C PRO A 182 -11.01 -10.51 -7.46
N VAL A 183 -11.30 -10.66 -6.15
CA VAL A 183 -12.52 -11.32 -5.63
C VAL A 183 -13.29 -10.41 -4.66
N ASN A 184 -12.81 -9.19 -4.45
CA ASN A 184 -13.42 -8.15 -3.64
C ASN A 184 -13.27 -6.78 -4.30
N MET A 185 -14.10 -5.80 -3.89
CA MET A 185 -14.13 -4.46 -4.48
C MET A 185 -12.80 -3.71 -4.31
N MET A 186 -12.07 -3.94 -3.21
CA MET A 186 -10.77 -3.31 -3.00
C MET A 186 -9.74 -3.78 -4.04
N GLY A 187 -9.60 -5.08 -4.27
CA GLY A 187 -8.74 -5.62 -5.33
C GLY A 187 -9.17 -5.15 -6.72
N ALA A 188 -10.48 -5.15 -6.99
CA ALA A 188 -11.05 -4.68 -8.25
C ALA A 188 -10.78 -3.18 -8.47
N SER A 189 -10.88 -2.32 -7.43
CA SER A 189 -10.55 -0.90 -7.53
C SER A 189 -9.09 -0.67 -7.93
N LYS A 190 -8.17 -1.48 -7.38
CA LYS A 190 -6.76 -1.42 -7.76
C LYS A 190 -6.52 -1.93 -9.19
N ARG A 191 -7.23 -2.96 -9.63
CA ARG A 191 -7.15 -3.44 -11.03
C ARG A 191 -7.67 -2.40 -12.02
N ILE A 192 -8.77 -1.71 -11.70
CA ILE A 192 -9.29 -0.59 -12.50
C ILE A 192 -8.29 0.57 -12.51
N MET A 193 -7.72 0.93 -11.35
CA MET A 193 -6.64 1.90 -11.27
C MET A 193 -5.47 1.55 -12.19
N GLU A 194 -5.01 0.28 -12.23
CA GLU A 194 -3.94 -0.16 -13.14
C GLU A 194 -4.29 0.10 -14.61
N GLN A 195 -5.55 -0.03 -15.04
CA GLN A 195 -5.96 0.31 -16.41
C GLN A 195 -5.84 1.81 -16.72
N PHE A 196 -6.18 2.68 -15.76
CA PHE A 196 -5.95 4.13 -15.90
C PHE A 196 -4.46 4.46 -15.94
N LEU A 197 -3.61 3.75 -15.17
CA LEU A 197 -2.16 3.89 -15.26
C LEU A 197 -1.63 3.47 -16.64
N MET A 198 -2.18 2.39 -17.24
CA MET A 198 -1.80 1.99 -18.60
C MET A 198 -2.15 3.08 -19.64
N ARG A 199 -3.30 3.74 -19.51
CA ARG A 199 -3.65 4.89 -20.36
C ARG A 199 -2.66 6.03 -20.18
N ALA A 200 -2.40 6.45 -18.95
CA ALA A 200 -1.49 7.56 -18.64
C ALA A 200 -0.03 7.25 -19.00
N SER A 201 0.35 5.96 -19.10
CA SER A 201 1.71 5.54 -19.47
C SER A 201 2.10 5.87 -20.92
N LEU A 202 1.16 6.34 -21.73
CA LEU A 202 1.44 6.85 -23.06
C LEU A 202 2.09 8.25 -23.03
N GLU A 203 1.90 8.99 -21.94
CA GLU A 203 2.37 10.37 -21.77
C GLU A 203 3.47 10.51 -20.73
N ILE A 204 3.39 9.75 -19.63
CA ILE A 204 4.36 9.79 -18.54
C ILE A 204 4.85 8.37 -18.22
N PRO A 205 6.16 8.13 -18.00
CA PRO A 205 6.66 6.84 -17.59
C PRO A 205 6.08 6.43 -16.21
N ILE A 206 5.48 5.24 -16.15
CA ILE A 206 4.81 4.72 -14.94
C ILE A 206 5.41 3.38 -14.53
N SER A 207 5.56 3.16 -13.24
CA SER A 207 5.78 1.83 -12.68
C SER A 207 4.90 1.60 -11.45
N THR A 208 4.68 0.35 -11.11
CA THR A 208 3.88 -0.04 -9.95
C THR A 208 4.54 -1.18 -9.18
N ALA A 209 4.02 -1.48 -7.97
CA ALA A 209 4.40 -2.69 -7.26
C ALA A 209 3.15 -3.36 -6.67
N ARG A 210 3.06 -4.69 -6.83
CA ARG A 210 2.08 -5.53 -6.17
C ARG A 210 2.71 -6.18 -4.95
N PHE A 211 2.15 -5.89 -3.78
CA PHE A 211 2.68 -6.36 -2.51
C PHE A 211 1.97 -7.61 -2.01
N ALA A 212 2.72 -8.38 -1.23
CA ALA A 212 2.21 -9.19 -0.15
C ALA A 212 1.68 -8.32 1.02
N ASN A 213 1.17 -8.95 2.09
CA ASN A 213 0.76 -8.19 3.26
C ASN A 213 1.97 -7.56 3.95
N VAL A 214 1.90 -6.28 4.27
CA VAL A 214 2.94 -5.61 5.06
C VAL A 214 2.70 -5.89 6.53
N ALA A 215 3.65 -6.57 7.17
CA ALA A 215 3.53 -6.99 8.57
C ALA A 215 3.39 -5.78 9.50
N PHE A 216 2.45 -5.84 10.43
CA PHE A 216 2.15 -4.78 11.41
C PHE A 216 1.80 -3.41 10.83
N SER A 217 1.41 -3.34 9.54
CA SER A 217 0.95 -2.08 8.93
C SER A 217 -0.33 -1.58 9.60
N ASP A 218 -0.51 -0.26 9.65
CA ASP A 218 -1.65 0.39 10.30
C ASP A 218 -3.00 -0.20 9.86
N GLY A 219 -3.86 -0.45 10.83
CA GLY A 219 -5.17 -1.07 10.63
C GLY A 219 -5.13 -2.55 10.21
N SER A 220 -3.96 -3.19 10.09
CA SER A 220 -3.87 -4.64 9.86
C SER A 220 -4.22 -5.43 11.12
N LEU A 221 -4.56 -6.72 10.94
CA LEU A 221 -4.79 -7.63 12.05
C LEU A 221 -3.57 -7.72 12.98
N LEU A 222 -2.36 -7.78 12.42
CA LEU A 222 -1.12 -7.82 13.21
C LEU A 222 -0.88 -6.52 13.99
N HIS A 223 -1.22 -5.36 13.42
CA HIS A 223 -1.21 -4.11 14.17
C HIS A 223 -2.21 -4.17 15.34
N GLY A 224 -3.35 -4.82 15.14
CA GLY A 224 -4.32 -5.10 16.19
C GLY A 224 -3.74 -5.87 17.38
N PHE A 225 -2.77 -6.76 17.18
CA PHE A 225 -2.08 -7.47 18.28
C PHE A 225 -1.37 -6.50 19.22
N ASN A 226 -0.66 -5.48 18.69
CA ASN A 226 -0.03 -4.43 19.49
C ASN A 226 -1.09 -3.68 20.33
N GLN A 227 -2.24 -3.34 19.73
CA GLN A 227 -3.33 -2.66 20.43
C GLN A 227 -3.96 -3.53 21.51
N ARG A 228 -4.21 -4.82 21.22
CA ARG A 228 -4.75 -5.78 22.20
C ARG A 228 -3.77 -5.99 23.35
N PHE A 229 -2.49 -6.16 23.04
CA PHE A 229 -1.46 -6.33 24.06
C PHE A 229 -1.34 -5.11 24.98
N ALA A 230 -1.26 -3.90 24.43
CA ALA A 230 -1.19 -2.67 25.23
C ALA A 230 -2.41 -2.49 26.15
N LYS A 231 -3.60 -2.92 25.72
CA LYS A 231 -4.86 -2.82 26.47
C LYS A 231 -5.14 -4.05 27.33
N ARG A 232 -4.25 -5.04 27.37
CA ARG A 232 -4.45 -6.33 28.07
C ARG A 232 -5.77 -7.02 27.66
N GLN A 233 -6.02 -7.09 26.37
CA GLN A 233 -7.20 -7.71 25.77
C GLN A 233 -6.80 -9.03 25.12
N PRO A 234 -7.73 -10.02 24.98
CA PRO A 234 -7.45 -11.24 24.25
C PRO A 234 -7.05 -10.96 22.80
N ILE A 235 -6.29 -11.90 22.21
CA ILE A 235 -5.97 -11.87 20.77
C ILE A 235 -6.88 -12.85 20.04
N SER A 236 -7.43 -12.41 18.91
CA SER A 236 -8.22 -13.23 18.01
C SER A 236 -7.56 -13.27 16.64
N ALA A 237 -7.45 -14.48 16.04
CA ALA A 237 -6.80 -14.63 14.75
C ALA A 237 -7.31 -15.87 13.98
N PRO A 238 -7.45 -15.80 12.64
CA PRO A 238 -7.75 -16.95 11.81
C PRO A 238 -6.55 -17.93 11.78
N ASN A 239 -6.85 -19.24 11.81
CA ASN A 239 -5.85 -20.31 11.87
C ASN A 239 -5.74 -21.12 10.56
N ASP A 240 -6.59 -20.86 9.59
CA ASP A 240 -6.68 -21.55 8.30
C ASP A 240 -6.24 -20.68 7.11
N VAL A 241 -6.28 -19.35 7.27
CA VAL A 241 -5.86 -18.40 6.23
C VAL A 241 -4.36 -18.17 6.29
N ARG A 242 -3.68 -18.45 5.18
CA ARG A 242 -2.24 -18.22 5.02
C ARG A 242 -1.95 -17.03 4.14
N ARG A 243 -0.94 -16.27 4.49
CA ARG A 243 -0.52 -15.08 3.73
C ARG A 243 1.00 -15.01 3.61
N TYR A 244 1.43 -14.37 2.53
CA TYR A 244 2.80 -13.88 2.40
C TYR A 244 2.93 -12.55 3.12
N PHE A 245 4.06 -12.34 3.81
CA PHE A 245 4.34 -11.09 4.50
C PHE A 245 5.68 -10.51 4.08
N VAL A 246 5.70 -9.20 3.89
CA VAL A 246 6.92 -8.38 3.79
C VAL A 246 7.03 -7.48 5.02
N THR A 247 8.24 -7.10 5.39
CA THR A 247 8.45 -6.12 6.46
C THR A 247 8.12 -4.71 5.97
N PRO A 248 7.89 -3.73 6.86
CA PRO A 248 7.78 -2.33 6.48
C PRO A 248 8.97 -1.85 5.66
N GLN A 249 10.21 -2.19 6.05
CA GLN A 249 11.42 -1.83 5.30
C GLN A 249 11.40 -2.39 3.89
N GLU A 250 11.12 -3.67 3.71
CA GLU A 250 11.03 -4.31 2.40
C GLU A 250 9.96 -3.67 1.51
N SER A 251 8.87 -3.19 2.10
CA SER A 251 7.85 -2.46 1.33
C SER A 251 8.38 -1.13 0.78
N GLY A 252 9.19 -0.42 1.55
CA GLY A 252 9.86 0.81 1.12
C GLY A 252 10.91 0.55 0.03
N GLU A 253 11.71 -0.49 0.21
CA GLU A 253 12.75 -0.92 -0.76
C GLU A 253 12.12 -1.28 -2.11
N LEU A 254 11.07 -2.11 -2.11
CA LEU A 254 10.37 -2.52 -3.34
C LEU A 254 9.75 -1.32 -4.10
N CYS A 255 9.12 -0.37 -3.39
CA CYS A 255 8.58 0.84 -3.99
C CYS A 255 9.68 1.69 -4.62
N LEU A 256 10.77 1.95 -3.88
CA LEU A 256 11.85 2.79 -4.37
C LEU A 256 12.54 2.16 -5.58
N MET A 257 12.84 0.86 -5.53
CA MET A 257 13.43 0.14 -6.66
C MET A 257 12.51 0.15 -7.87
N SER A 258 11.20 -0.09 -7.71
CA SER A 258 10.24 -0.01 -8.81
C SER A 258 10.18 1.40 -9.40
N CYS A 259 10.16 2.44 -8.58
CA CYS A 259 10.14 3.82 -9.04
C CYS A 259 11.40 4.18 -9.84
N LEU A 260 12.57 3.86 -9.31
CA LEU A 260 13.85 4.31 -9.89
C LEU A 260 14.40 3.39 -10.96
N LEU A 261 14.24 2.07 -10.84
CA LEU A 261 14.84 1.07 -11.73
C LEU A 261 13.83 0.42 -12.68
N GLY A 262 12.52 0.60 -12.44
CA GLY A 262 11.46 0.09 -13.32
C GLY A 262 11.45 0.81 -14.66
N GLU A 263 11.18 0.07 -15.73
CA GLU A 263 10.83 0.63 -17.04
C GLU A 263 9.37 1.12 -17.05
N ASN A 264 8.96 1.77 -18.14
CA ASN A 264 7.57 2.19 -18.29
C ASN A 264 6.64 0.97 -18.31
N ARG A 265 5.57 1.00 -17.48
CA ARG A 265 4.56 -0.06 -17.32
C ARG A 265 5.00 -1.31 -16.56
N ASP A 266 6.21 -1.32 -16.01
CA ASP A 266 6.65 -2.41 -15.15
C ASP A 266 5.83 -2.49 -13.85
N ILE A 267 5.48 -3.72 -13.44
CA ILE A 267 4.90 -4.01 -12.13
C ILE A 267 5.87 -4.93 -11.39
N PHE A 268 6.44 -4.42 -10.30
CA PHE A 268 7.35 -5.17 -9.44
C PHE A 268 6.57 -6.01 -8.42
N PHE A 269 7.07 -7.19 -8.11
CA PHE A 269 6.49 -8.05 -7.07
C PHE A 269 7.56 -8.91 -6.41
N PRO A 270 7.37 -9.33 -5.14
CA PRO A 270 8.29 -10.26 -4.49
C PRO A 270 8.23 -11.64 -5.18
N LYS A 271 9.37 -12.22 -5.56
CA LYS A 271 9.40 -13.59 -6.08
C LYS A 271 9.00 -14.57 -4.98
N LEU A 272 8.16 -15.54 -5.33
CA LEU A 272 7.88 -16.67 -4.47
C LEU A 272 9.14 -17.54 -4.37
N SER A 273 9.65 -17.71 -3.16
CA SER A 273 10.87 -18.47 -2.86
C SER A 273 10.72 -19.14 -1.48
N GLU A 274 11.65 -19.97 -1.10
CA GLU A 274 11.70 -20.53 0.26
C GLU A 274 11.76 -19.45 1.35
N ARG A 275 12.28 -18.28 1.04
CA ARG A 275 12.34 -17.12 1.95
C ARG A 275 10.99 -16.41 2.11
N LEU A 276 10.12 -16.44 1.08
CA LEU A 276 8.77 -15.87 1.14
C LEU A 276 7.76 -17.01 1.19
N HIS A 277 7.47 -17.50 2.38
CA HIS A 277 6.55 -18.61 2.60
C HIS A 277 5.22 -18.14 3.22
N LEU A 278 4.24 -19.02 3.08
CA LEU A 278 2.92 -18.81 3.65
C LEU A 278 2.92 -19.10 5.15
N ILE A 279 2.36 -18.18 5.94
CA ILE A 279 2.19 -18.34 7.40
C ILE A 279 0.79 -17.90 7.80
N THR A 280 0.20 -18.52 8.83
CA THR A 280 -1.10 -18.12 9.38
C THR A 280 -0.97 -16.97 10.37
N PHE A 281 -2.05 -16.22 10.54
CA PHE A 281 -2.11 -15.17 11.56
C PHE A 281 -2.02 -15.73 12.99
N ALA A 282 -2.57 -16.94 13.21
CA ALA A 282 -2.48 -17.62 14.50
C ALA A 282 -1.02 -17.99 14.86
N GLU A 283 -0.24 -18.50 13.89
CA GLU A 283 1.20 -18.78 14.10
C GLU A 283 1.98 -17.50 14.45
N ILE A 284 1.68 -16.38 13.77
CA ILE A 284 2.30 -15.10 14.10
C ILE A 284 1.90 -14.63 15.49
N ALA A 285 0.62 -14.79 15.91
CA ALA A 285 0.17 -14.45 17.25
C ALA A 285 0.92 -15.22 18.33
N VAL A 286 1.14 -16.53 18.14
CA VAL A 286 1.92 -17.37 19.07
C VAL A 286 3.37 -16.86 19.19
N ARG A 287 4.04 -16.61 18.08
CA ARG A 287 5.42 -16.08 18.06
C ARG A 287 5.50 -14.68 18.69
N TYR A 288 4.53 -13.82 18.39
CA TYR A 288 4.41 -12.48 18.94
C TYR A 288 4.33 -12.50 20.47
N LEU A 289 3.46 -13.34 21.02
CA LEU A 289 3.30 -13.48 22.46
C LEU A 289 4.55 -14.09 23.12
N ALA A 290 5.15 -15.10 22.50
CA ALA A 290 6.40 -15.70 22.98
C ALA A 290 7.54 -14.67 23.05
N ALA A 291 7.69 -13.82 22.04
CA ALA A 291 8.68 -12.74 22.03
C ALA A 291 8.45 -11.70 23.15
N LEU A 292 7.22 -11.58 23.66
CA LEU A 292 6.85 -10.72 24.79
C LEU A 292 6.86 -11.44 26.14
N GLY A 293 7.27 -12.71 26.19
CA GLY A 293 7.39 -13.51 27.41
C GLY A 293 6.05 -14.09 27.90
N TYR A 294 5.11 -14.31 26.99
CA TYR A 294 3.83 -14.96 27.27
C TYR A 294 3.66 -16.22 26.45
N GLU A 295 2.98 -17.21 27.02
CA GLU A 295 2.46 -18.36 26.31
C GLU A 295 1.07 -18.06 25.75
N ALA A 296 0.79 -18.41 24.48
CA ALA A 296 -0.55 -18.32 23.94
C ALA A 296 -1.46 -19.39 24.58
N TYR A 297 -2.58 -18.97 25.16
CA TYR A 297 -3.59 -19.87 25.76
C TYR A 297 -4.83 -19.94 24.85
N PRO A 298 -5.01 -21.03 24.08
CA PRO A 298 -6.17 -21.17 23.20
C PRO A 298 -7.47 -21.28 24.00
N CYS A 299 -8.47 -20.49 23.65
CA CYS A 299 -9.81 -20.50 24.21
C CYS A 299 -10.80 -21.03 23.16
N ALA A 300 -11.87 -21.70 23.61
CA ALA A 300 -12.90 -22.25 22.75
C ALA A 300 -13.85 -21.19 22.17
N SER A 301 -13.93 -20.00 22.80
CA SER A 301 -14.78 -18.90 22.38
C SER A 301 -14.19 -17.54 22.74
N GLU A 302 -14.72 -16.48 22.10
CA GLU A 302 -14.38 -15.10 22.46
C GLU A 302 -14.79 -14.77 23.91
N ASP A 303 -15.91 -15.29 24.39
CA ASP A 303 -16.39 -15.06 25.77
C ASP A 303 -15.46 -15.70 26.80
N GLU A 304 -15.01 -16.93 26.57
CA GLU A 304 -13.99 -17.57 27.40
C GLU A 304 -12.69 -16.77 27.40
N ALA A 305 -12.24 -16.32 26.22
CA ALA A 305 -11.04 -15.52 26.13
C ALA A 305 -11.14 -14.22 26.95
N ARG A 306 -12.28 -13.52 26.87
CA ARG A 306 -12.55 -12.32 27.66
C ARG A 306 -12.62 -12.60 29.17
N ALA A 307 -13.31 -13.67 29.57
CA ALA A 307 -13.54 -14.00 30.99
C ALA A 307 -12.24 -14.43 31.72
N THR A 308 -11.30 -15.02 31.01
CA THR A 308 -10.08 -15.62 31.63
C THR A 308 -8.87 -14.68 31.65
N VAL A 309 -8.95 -13.46 31.11
CA VAL A 309 -7.82 -12.53 30.96
C VAL A 309 -7.00 -12.35 32.23
N GLN A 310 -7.64 -11.97 33.34
CA GLN A 310 -6.92 -11.65 34.58
C GLN A 310 -6.19 -12.86 35.16
N GLU A 311 -6.86 -14.02 35.19
CA GLU A 311 -6.30 -15.27 35.70
C GLU A 311 -5.09 -15.72 34.84
N ARG A 312 -5.25 -15.71 33.51
CA ARG A 312 -4.22 -16.21 32.60
C ARG A 312 -3.00 -15.29 32.54
N LEU A 313 -3.19 -13.98 32.53
CA LEU A 313 -2.06 -13.04 32.56
C LEU A 313 -1.21 -13.18 33.82
N ALA A 314 -1.81 -13.49 34.99
CA ALA A 314 -1.07 -13.76 36.22
C ALA A 314 -0.13 -14.99 36.09
N ARG A 315 -0.45 -15.92 35.21
CA ARG A 315 0.34 -17.13 34.89
C ARG A 315 1.26 -16.97 33.68
N LYS A 316 1.45 -15.76 33.15
CA LYS A 316 2.17 -15.50 31.92
C LYS A 316 1.57 -16.22 30.69
N GLN A 317 0.27 -16.48 30.72
CA GLN A 317 -0.52 -17.03 29.61
C GLN A 317 -1.40 -15.92 29.05
N TRP A 318 -1.50 -15.83 27.69
CA TRP A 318 -2.33 -14.83 27.03
C TRP A 318 -3.53 -15.50 26.37
N PRO A 319 -4.78 -15.15 26.73
CA PRO A 319 -5.96 -15.74 26.11
C PRO A 319 -6.02 -15.44 24.61
N CYS A 320 -6.20 -16.48 23.80
CA CYS A 320 -6.28 -16.39 22.34
C CYS A 320 -7.50 -17.16 21.84
N TYR A 321 -8.23 -16.56 20.92
CA TYR A 321 -9.29 -17.24 20.18
C TYR A 321 -8.85 -17.44 18.73
N PHE A 322 -8.54 -18.67 18.36
CA PHE A 322 -8.16 -19.06 17.01
C PHE A 322 -9.37 -19.69 16.30
N PHE A 323 -9.74 -19.19 15.15
CA PHE A 323 -10.96 -19.57 14.44
C PHE A 323 -10.70 -19.83 12.95
N ALA A 324 -11.58 -20.61 12.30
CA ALA A 324 -11.60 -20.76 10.86
C ALA A 324 -12.26 -19.52 10.22
N SER A 325 -11.64 -18.94 9.18
CA SER A 325 -12.14 -17.74 8.53
C SER A 325 -13.43 -18.00 7.76
N ASP A 326 -14.41 -17.12 7.95
CA ASP A 326 -15.68 -17.10 7.23
C ASP A 326 -15.94 -15.72 6.58
N THR A 327 -14.90 -14.90 6.41
CA THR A 327 -15.02 -13.51 5.96
C THR A 327 -15.16 -13.38 4.45
N THR A 328 -15.77 -12.23 4.03
CA THR A 328 -15.99 -11.87 2.64
C THR A 328 -14.67 -11.64 1.89
N GLY A 329 -14.59 -12.10 0.64
CA GLY A 329 -13.51 -11.76 -0.29
C GLY A 329 -12.15 -12.38 0.04
N GLU A 330 -12.10 -13.46 0.83
CA GLU A 330 -10.87 -14.19 1.10
C GLU A 330 -10.60 -15.29 0.06
N LYS A 331 -9.32 -15.44 -0.28
CA LYS A 331 -8.75 -16.56 -1.03
C LYS A 331 -7.92 -17.42 -0.10
N ASP A 332 -7.67 -18.68 -0.47
CA ASP A 332 -6.76 -19.56 0.27
C ASP A 332 -5.34 -18.99 0.29
N PHE A 333 -4.88 -18.44 -0.84
CA PHE A 333 -3.64 -17.69 -0.98
C PHE A 333 -3.77 -16.61 -2.06
N GLU A 334 -2.92 -15.62 -2.02
CA GLU A 334 -2.89 -14.51 -2.98
C GLU A 334 -1.82 -14.75 -4.06
N GLU A 335 -2.09 -14.20 -5.25
CA GLU A 335 -1.23 -14.32 -6.42
C GLU A 335 -0.73 -12.93 -6.84
N PHE A 336 0.54 -12.81 -7.20
CA PHE A 336 1.09 -11.52 -7.64
C PHE A 336 0.82 -11.21 -9.10
N TYR A 337 0.62 -12.25 -9.92
CA TYR A 337 0.43 -12.15 -11.36
C TYR A 337 -0.57 -13.17 -11.88
N THR A 338 -1.02 -12.97 -13.09
CA THR A 338 -1.91 -13.89 -13.83
C THR A 338 -1.13 -14.65 -14.88
N GLU A 339 -1.68 -15.76 -15.39
CA GLU A 339 -1.08 -16.55 -16.47
C GLU A 339 -0.91 -15.77 -17.80
N ARG A 340 -1.62 -14.65 -17.97
CA ARG A 340 -1.58 -13.82 -19.17
C ARG A 340 -0.50 -12.75 -19.14
N GLU A 341 0.07 -12.48 -17.97
CA GLU A 341 1.07 -11.44 -17.80
C GLU A 341 2.48 -11.95 -18.15
N THR A 342 3.25 -11.15 -18.89
CA THR A 342 4.62 -11.48 -19.27
C THR A 342 5.60 -11.17 -18.14
N LEU A 343 6.31 -12.19 -17.68
CA LEU A 343 7.21 -12.11 -16.53
C LEU A 343 8.67 -11.98 -16.95
N ASP A 344 9.39 -11.07 -16.33
CA ASP A 344 10.84 -11.00 -16.32
C ASP A 344 11.32 -11.44 -14.91
N MET A 345 11.86 -12.63 -14.82
CA MET A 345 12.33 -13.23 -13.58
C MET A 345 13.86 -13.16 -13.42
N GLU A 346 14.57 -12.57 -14.38
CA GLU A 346 16.04 -12.56 -14.40
C GLU A 346 16.66 -11.23 -14.00
N ARG A 347 15.92 -10.12 -14.08
CA ARG A 347 16.43 -8.77 -13.84
C ARG A 347 16.94 -8.56 -12.40
N PHE A 348 16.27 -9.15 -11.42
CA PHE A 348 16.61 -9.06 -10.00
C PHE A 348 16.65 -10.46 -9.37
N GLU A 349 17.34 -10.59 -8.25
CA GLU A 349 17.44 -11.87 -7.53
C GLU A 349 16.11 -12.26 -6.86
N SER A 350 15.53 -11.36 -6.07
CA SER A 350 14.34 -11.62 -5.24
C SER A 350 13.09 -10.87 -5.70
N ILE A 351 13.18 -10.05 -6.74
CA ILE A 351 12.08 -9.27 -7.31
C ILE A 351 11.75 -9.80 -8.70
N GLY A 352 10.48 -10.13 -8.94
CA GLY A 352 9.94 -10.39 -10.27
C GLY A 352 9.35 -9.10 -10.87
N VAL A 353 9.34 -9.02 -12.19
CA VAL A 353 8.79 -7.88 -12.91
C VAL A 353 7.78 -8.37 -13.94
N ILE A 354 6.58 -7.83 -13.92
CA ILE A 354 5.60 -8.00 -14.98
C ILE A 354 5.84 -6.88 -15.98
N ARG A 355 6.09 -7.27 -17.24
CA ARG A 355 6.27 -6.36 -18.36
C ARG A 355 4.96 -6.21 -19.11
N ASN A 356 4.40 -5.00 -19.12
CA ASN A 356 3.11 -4.76 -19.74
C ASN A 356 3.22 -3.91 -21.02
N GLU A 357 2.37 -4.24 -21.99
CA GLU A 357 1.99 -3.31 -23.05
C GLU A 357 0.87 -2.38 -22.55
N ALA A 358 0.65 -1.27 -23.26
CA ALA A 358 -0.41 -0.31 -22.91
C ALA A 358 -1.79 -0.85 -23.34
N GLU A 359 -2.26 -1.90 -22.68
CA GLU A 359 -3.56 -2.51 -22.95
C GLU A 359 -4.65 -1.93 -22.06
N PHE A 360 -5.62 -1.25 -22.66
CA PHE A 360 -6.81 -0.72 -22.00
C PHE A 360 -7.91 -0.45 -23.03
N ASP A 361 -9.16 -0.36 -22.58
CA ASP A 361 -10.31 0.03 -23.40
C ASP A 361 -10.69 1.48 -23.08
N PRO A 362 -10.37 2.46 -23.97
CA PRO A 362 -10.64 3.87 -23.71
C PRO A 362 -12.12 4.15 -23.44
N ALA A 363 -13.02 3.50 -24.20
CA ALA A 363 -14.46 3.73 -24.08
C ALA A 363 -14.99 3.25 -22.71
N LYS A 364 -14.48 2.13 -22.19
CA LYS A 364 -14.84 1.66 -20.85
C LYS A 364 -14.31 2.60 -19.76
N LEU A 365 -13.07 3.08 -19.89
CA LEU A 365 -12.49 4.02 -18.93
C LEU A 365 -13.30 5.33 -18.89
N ASP A 366 -13.65 5.87 -20.05
CA ASP A 366 -14.43 7.11 -20.15
C ASP A 366 -15.86 6.91 -19.63
N HIS A 367 -16.48 5.77 -19.94
CA HIS A 367 -17.80 5.41 -19.39
C HIS A 367 -17.75 5.30 -17.87
N PHE A 368 -16.72 4.68 -17.31
CA PHE A 368 -16.53 4.59 -15.85
C PHE A 368 -16.49 5.97 -15.20
N LEU A 369 -15.67 6.88 -15.72
CA LEU A 369 -15.56 8.24 -15.19
C LEU A 369 -16.87 9.01 -15.29
N ALA A 370 -17.54 8.95 -16.44
CA ALA A 370 -18.83 9.61 -16.66
C ALA A 370 -19.90 9.08 -15.69
N SER A 371 -19.96 7.76 -15.48
CA SER A 371 -20.93 7.13 -14.58
C SER A 371 -20.67 7.52 -13.12
N ILE A 372 -19.42 7.52 -12.65
CA ILE A 372 -19.07 7.99 -11.30
C ILE A 372 -19.43 9.48 -11.12
N GLN A 373 -19.15 10.30 -12.12
CA GLN A 373 -19.47 11.72 -12.07
C GLN A 373 -20.99 11.96 -12.03
N ASP A 374 -21.77 11.18 -12.78
CA ASP A 374 -23.24 11.23 -12.78
C ASP A 374 -23.81 10.86 -11.40
N LEU A 375 -23.35 9.74 -10.81
CA LEU A 375 -23.74 9.31 -9.47
C LEU A 375 -23.47 10.41 -8.42
N LYS A 376 -22.29 11.02 -8.46
CA LYS A 376 -21.91 12.10 -7.55
C LYS A 376 -22.72 13.37 -7.76
N THR A 377 -23.04 13.71 -9.01
CA THR A 377 -23.85 14.90 -9.35
C THR A 377 -25.29 14.72 -8.89
N ARG A 378 -25.85 13.50 -9.01
CA ARG A 378 -27.18 13.16 -8.47
C ARG A 378 -27.21 13.22 -6.93
N GLY A 379 -26.04 13.04 -6.26
CA GLY A 379 -25.95 13.05 -4.81
C GLY A 379 -26.57 11.82 -4.13
N SER A 380 -26.90 10.79 -4.91
CA SER A 380 -27.50 9.53 -4.39
C SER A 380 -27.04 8.35 -5.25
N TRP A 381 -26.65 7.27 -4.58
CA TRP A 381 -26.28 5.98 -5.20
C TRP A 381 -26.47 4.86 -4.21
N GLU A 382 -26.68 3.68 -4.74
CA GLU A 382 -26.71 2.44 -3.99
C GLU A 382 -25.38 1.68 -4.17
N ARG A 383 -25.17 0.69 -3.33
CA ARG A 383 -23.98 -0.15 -3.42
C ARG A 383 -23.92 -0.91 -4.76
N ASP A 384 -25.07 -1.39 -5.22
CA ASP A 384 -25.18 -2.16 -6.45
C ASP A 384 -24.83 -1.34 -7.69
N ASP A 385 -25.12 -0.03 -7.72
CA ASP A 385 -24.68 0.86 -8.80
C ASP A 385 -23.16 0.79 -9.02
N LEU A 386 -22.39 0.75 -7.93
CA LEU A 386 -20.95 0.65 -7.98
C LEU A 386 -20.46 -0.76 -8.32
N VAL A 387 -21.11 -1.79 -7.79
CA VAL A 387 -20.78 -3.20 -8.08
C VAL A 387 -20.98 -3.49 -9.56
N ASP A 388 -22.10 -3.07 -10.16
CA ASP A 388 -22.41 -3.25 -11.59
C ASP A 388 -21.41 -2.51 -12.49
N LEU A 389 -21.00 -1.31 -12.09
CA LEU A 389 -19.98 -0.55 -12.81
C LEU A 389 -18.62 -1.26 -12.79
N PHE A 390 -18.25 -1.86 -11.65
CA PHE A 390 -17.02 -2.66 -11.55
C PHE A 390 -17.09 -3.94 -12.40
N HIS A 391 -18.23 -4.62 -12.46
CA HIS A 391 -18.44 -5.76 -13.38
C HIS A 391 -18.34 -5.35 -14.85
N THR A 392 -18.84 -4.17 -15.21
CA THR A 392 -18.71 -3.63 -16.57
C THR A 392 -17.23 -3.40 -16.93
N MET A 393 -16.45 -2.87 -16.00
CA MET A 393 -15.02 -2.66 -16.18
C MET A 393 -14.22 -3.97 -16.22
N LEU A 394 -14.58 -4.94 -15.40
CA LEU A 394 -13.88 -6.20 -15.20
C LEU A 394 -14.84 -7.39 -15.38
N PRO A 395 -15.14 -7.82 -16.62
CA PRO A 395 -16.13 -8.88 -16.88
C PRO A 395 -15.82 -10.23 -16.21
N GLY A 396 -14.55 -10.49 -15.88
CA GLY A 396 -14.10 -11.68 -15.14
C GLY A 396 -14.06 -11.50 -13.62
N PHE A 397 -14.57 -10.40 -13.09
CA PHE A 397 -14.56 -10.13 -11.66
C PHE A 397 -15.45 -11.10 -10.87
N GLY A 398 -14.81 -11.99 -10.13
CA GLY A 398 -15.48 -13.01 -9.31
C GLY A 398 -15.80 -12.50 -7.91
N HIS A 399 -16.64 -11.48 -7.76
CA HIS A 399 -17.00 -10.92 -6.46
C HIS A 399 -17.58 -11.99 -5.53
N LYS A 400 -16.89 -12.23 -4.40
CA LYS A 400 -17.29 -13.22 -3.39
C LYS A 400 -17.76 -12.48 -2.14
N GLU A 401 -19.07 -12.36 -2.01
CA GLU A 401 -19.68 -11.75 -0.83
C GLU A 401 -20.26 -12.82 0.10
N ARG A 402 -19.91 -12.76 1.38
CA ARG A 402 -20.45 -13.62 2.45
C ARG A 402 -21.19 -12.84 3.51
N GLY A 403 -21.26 -11.50 3.40
CA GLY A 403 -21.91 -10.60 4.36
C GLY A 403 -21.24 -10.54 5.75
N LYS A 404 -19.99 -11.06 5.88
CA LYS A 404 -19.23 -11.05 7.13
C LYS A 404 -17.89 -10.37 6.92
N PHE A 405 -17.51 -9.50 7.83
CA PHE A 405 -16.27 -8.74 7.80
C PHE A 405 -15.43 -9.00 9.06
N LEU A 406 -14.09 -8.89 8.93
CA LEU A 406 -13.16 -9.13 10.04
C LEU A 406 -13.40 -8.21 11.26
N ASP A 407 -13.96 -7.03 11.07
CA ASP A 407 -14.28 -6.09 12.14
C ASP A 407 -15.52 -6.49 12.97
N GLU A 408 -16.22 -7.54 12.60
CA GLU A 408 -17.32 -8.15 13.37
C GLU A 408 -16.81 -9.20 14.38
N ARG A 409 -15.51 -9.49 14.37
CA ARG A 409 -14.81 -10.37 15.31
C ARG A 409 -14.00 -9.56 16.33
N MET A 410 -13.73 -10.21 17.47
CA MET A 410 -12.93 -9.66 18.57
C MET A 410 -11.51 -9.26 18.14
#